data_650f863579236184a1e281e83a54d863
#
_entry.id   650f863579236184a1e281e83a54d863
#
_cell.length_a   1.000
_cell.length_b   1.000
_cell.length_c   1.000
_cell.angle_alpha   90.00
_cell.angle_beta   90.00
_cell.angle_gamma   90.00
#
_symmetry.space_group_name_H-M   'P 1'
#
loop_
_entity.id
_entity.type
_entity.pdbx_description
1 polymer ?
#
loop_
_entity_poly.entity_id
_entity_poly.type
_entity_poly.pdbx_seq_one_letter_code
_entity_poly.pdbx_strand_id
1 'polypeptide(L)' 'MRVLIKSPWGSDESTKASFAFLHANAFADAGHEVRIFLLGEAVSLMKDELIRSVTPVGWPPLGEIFLKTIEHRIPISV' A
#
# COMPACT_ATOMS: atom_id res chain seq x y z
N MET A 1 -19.30 -1.05 1.49
CA MET A 1 -18.69 -2.39 1.40
C MET A 1 -17.40 -2.42 2.22
N ARG A 2 -17.06 -3.56 2.75
CA ARG A 2 -15.78 -3.77 3.42
C ARG A 2 -14.84 -4.48 2.48
N VAL A 3 -13.62 -3.97 2.35
CA VAL A 3 -12.60 -4.49 1.44
C VAL A 3 -11.36 -4.83 2.23
N LEU A 4 -10.83 -6.04 2.06
CA LEU A 4 -9.56 -6.46 2.61
C LEU A 4 -8.58 -6.68 1.48
N ILE A 5 -7.47 -5.94 1.50
CA ILE A 5 -6.40 -6.08 0.51
C ILE A 5 -5.25 -6.81 1.16
N LYS A 6 -4.85 -7.94 0.57
CA LYS A 6 -3.68 -8.71 1.00
C LYS A 6 -2.58 -8.55 -0.02
N SER A 7 -1.35 -8.36 0.45
CA SER A 7 -0.21 -8.21 -0.44
C SER A 7 1.03 -8.90 0.13
N PRO A 8 1.65 -9.84 -0.62
CA PRO A 8 2.90 -10.46 -0.22
C PRO A 8 4.13 -9.78 -0.83
N TRP A 9 3.96 -8.80 -1.72
CA TRP A 9 5.07 -8.21 -2.46
C TRP A 9 5.71 -7.04 -1.70
N GLY A 10 7.04 -7.05 -1.64
CA GLY A 10 7.82 -6.00 -1.03
C GLY A 10 8.66 -5.25 -2.07
N SER A 11 9.84 -4.75 -1.64
CA SER A 11 10.70 -3.94 -2.50
C SER A 11 11.26 -4.68 -3.72
N ASP A 12 11.23 -6.01 -3.72
CA ASP A 12 11.64 -6.86 -4.83
C ASP A 12 10.69 -6.79 -6.04
N GLU A 13 9.45 -6.39 -5.79
CA GLU A 13 8.40 -6.24 -6.82
C GLU A 13 7.72 -4.89 -6.65
N SER A 14 8.44 -3.82 -6.98
CA SER A 14 8.04 -2.43 -6.69
C SER A 14 6.64 -2.07 -7.18
N THR A 15 6.31 -2.42 -8.42
CA THR A 15 5.01 -2.07 -8.99
C THR A 15 3.88 -2.84 -8.32
N LYS A 16 4.07 -4.14 -8.11
CA LYS A 16 3.07 -4.96 -7.43
C LYS A 16 2.88 -4.58 -5.97
N ALA A 17 3.99 -4.25 -5.29
CA ALA A 17 3.94 -3.78 -3.90
C ALA A 17 3.09 -2.52 -3.78
N SER A 18 3.23 -1.61 -4.73
CA SER A 18 2.49 -0.34 -4.72
C SER A 18 1.00 -0.51 -5.02
N PHE A 19 0.61 -1.54 -5.77
CA PHE A 19 -0.78 -1.76 -6.11
C PHE A 19 -1.68 -1.96 -4.89
N ALA A 20 -1.18 -2.59 -3.82
CA ALA A 20 -1.96 -2.76 -2.61
C ALA A 20 -2.44 -1.41 -2.07
N PHE A 21 -1.54 -0.43 -2.02
CA PHE A 21 -1.85 0.91 -1.52
C PHE A 21 -2.66 1.73 -2.52
N LEU A 22 -2.35 1.60 -3.82
CA LEU A 22 -3.11 2.27 -4.87
C LEU A 22 -4.57 1.82 -4.89
N HIS A 23 -4.80 0.51 -4.84
CA HIS A 23 -6.15 -0.04 -4.83
C HIS A 23 -6.89 0.31 -3.55
N ALA A 24 -6.20 0.24 -2.40
CA ALA A 24 -6.80 0.62 -1.13
C ALA A 24 -7.26 2.08 -1.14
N ASN A 25 -6.41 2.98 -1.64
CA ASN A 25 -6.75 4.39 -1.74
C ASN A 25 -7.95 4.62 -2.68
N ALA A 26 -7.99 3.90 -3.82
CA ALA A 26 -9.09 4.01 -4.76
C ALA A 26 -10.42 3.54 -4.15
N PHE A 27 -10.42 2.43 -3.43
CA PHE A 27 -11.62 1.95 -2.74
C PHE A 27 -12.06 2.91 -1.64
N ALA A 28 -11.11 3.47 -0.89
CA ALA A 28 -11.43 4.45 0.16
C ALA A 28 -12.02 5.73 -0.45
N ASP A 29 -11.46 6.20 -1.57
CA ASP A 29 -12.01 7.35 -2.29
C ASP A 29 -13.45 7.10 -2.76
N ALA A 30 -13.78 5.86 -3.08
CA ALA A 30 -15.13 5.46 -3.48
C ALA A 30 -16.07 5.26 -2.29
N GLY A 31 -15.63 5.48 -1.06
CA GLY A 31 -16.47 5.40 0.13
C GLY A 31 -16.53 4.03 0.78
N HIS A 32 -15.65 3.11 0.40
CA HIS A 32 -15.61 1.78 1.01
C HIS A 32 -14.72 1.76 2.26
N GLU A 33 -15.04 0.87 3.18
CA GLU A 33 -14.20 0.61 4.36
C GLU A 33 -13.11 -0.37 3.94
N VAL A 34 -11.84 0.04 4.06
CA VAL A 34 -10.69 -0.72 3.54
C VAL A 34 -9.72 -1.08 4.66
N ARG A 35 -9.17 -2.28 4.58
CA ARG A 35 -8.04 -2.72 5.41
C ARG A 35 -6.97 -3.33 4.52
N ILE A 36 -5.72 -3.16 4.92
CA ILE A 36 -4.57 -3.74 4.23
C ILE A 36 -3.91 -4.76 5.17
N PHE A 37 -3.57 -5.93 4.64
CA PHE A 37 -2.83 -6.96 5.36
C PHE A 37 -1.56 -7.28 4.57
N LEU A 38 -0.40 -6.99 5.17
CA LEU A 38 0.88 -7.24 4.53
C LEU A 38 1.45 -8.59 4.99
N LEU A 39 1.91 -9.38 4.03
CA LEU A 39 2.44 -10.73 4.25
C LEU A 39 3.85 -10.82 3.69
N GLY A 40 4.65 -11.76 4.22
CA GLY A 40 5.98 -12.04 3.67
C GLY A 40 6.82 -10.80 3.48
N GLU A 41 7.37 -10.63 2.28
CA GLU A 41 8.26 -9.50 1.96
C GLU A 41 7.57 -8.14 2.08
N ALA A 42 6.25 -8.09 1.95
CA ALA A 42 5.52 -6.83 2.08
C ALA A 42 5.64 -6.21 3.47
N VAL A 43 5.88 -7.01 4.50
CA VAL A 43 6.05 -6.51 5.88
C VAL A 43 7.23 -5.53 5.97
N SER A 44 8.28 -5.75 5.16
CA SER A 44 9.45 -4.88 5.15
C SER A 44 9.13 -3.46 4.69
N LEU A 45 8.02 -3.25 3.97
CA LEU A 45 7.59 -1.92 3.52
C LEU A 45 7.21 -0.99 4.68
N MET A 46 7.03 -1.54 5.88
CA MET A 46 6.75 -0.72 7.06
C MET A 46 7.98 0.05 7.57
N LYS A 47 9.14 -0.17 6.96
CA LYS A 47 10.33 0.62 7.25
C LYS A 47 10.34 1.85 6.35
N ASP A 48 10.48 3.04 6.93
CA ASP A 48 10.49 4.31 6.19
C ASP A 48 11.44 4.31 5.01
N GLU A 49 12.65 3.81 5.21
CA GLU A 49 13.67 3.79 4.16
C GLU A 49 13.23 3.00 2.94
N LEU A 50 12.60 1.84 3.17
CA LEU A 50 12.15 0.99 2.08
C LEU A 50 10.95 1.58 1.37
N ILE A 51 9.98 2.10 2.10
CA ILE A 51 8.78 2.65 1.48
C ILE A 51 9.11 3.86 0.61
N ARG A 52 10.12 4.64 0.99
CA ARG A 52 10.58 5.79 0.20
C ARG A 52 11.36 5.39 -1.04
N SER A 53 12.01 4.22 -1.02
CA SER A 53 12.84 3.76 -2.13
C SER A 53 12.05 3.04 -3.23
N VAL A 54 10.83 2.61 -2.94
CA VAL A 54 10.00 1.88 -3.89
C VAL A 54 9.35 2.86 -4.87
N THR A 55 9.60 2.66 -6.17
CA THR A 55 8.99 3.48 -7.21
C THR A 55 8.36 2.56 -8.26
N PRO A 56 7.02 2.51 -8.33
CA PRO A 56 6.34 1.68 -9.33
C PRO A 56 6.47 2.30 -10.72
N VAL A 57 6.41 1.46 -11.74
CA VAL A 57 6.51 1.90 -13.12
C VAL A 57 5.24 2.69 -13.49
N GLY A 58 5.42 3.94 -13.92
CA GLY A 58 4.32 4.79 -14.36
C GLY A 58 3.47 5.41 -13.26
N TRP A 59 3.87 5.27 -11.98
CA TRP A 59 3.14 5.80 -10.83
C TRP A 59 4.07 6.63 -9.93
N PRO A 60 3.52 7.47 -9.05
CA PRO A 60 4.35 8.20 -8.09
C PRO A 60 5.13 7.27 -7.16
N PRO A 61 6.20 7.74 -6.52
CA PRO A 61 6.90 6.95 -5.51
C PRO A 61 5.94 6.44 -4.43
N LEU A 62 6.22 5.24 -3.90
CA LEU A 62 5.34 4.62 -2.92
C LEU A 62 5.15 5.48 -1.67
N GLY A 63 6.16 6.25 -1.28
CA GLY A 63 6.04 7.15 -0.14
C GLY A 63 4.88 8.14 -0.27
N GLU A 64 4.67 8.70 -1.47
CA GLU A 64 3.55 9.60 -1.75
C GLU A 64 2.22 8.87 -1.72
N ILE A 65 2.17 7.68 -2.31
CA ILE A 65 0.98 6.83 -2.30
C ILE A 65 0.61 6.46 -0.86
N PHE A 66 1.60 6.14 -0.05
CA PHE A 66 1.42 5.76 1.34
C PHE A 66 0.87 6.91 2.19
N LEU A 67 1.30 8.15 1.93
CA LEU A 67 0.73 9.31 2.62
C LEU A 67 -0.77 9.41 2.42
N LYS A 68 -1.26 9.14 1.21
CA LYS A 68 -2.69 9.10 0.93
C LYS A 68 -3.38 8.00 1.73
N THR A 69 -2.75 6.84 1.85
CA THR A 69 -3.28 5.73 2.66
C THR A 69 -3.45 6.15 4.11
N ILE A 70 -2.48 6.87 4.66
CA ILE A 70 -2.54 7.40 6.03
C ILE A 70 -3.66 8.45 6.15
N GLU A 71 -3.80 9.34 5.18
CA GLU A 71 -4.86 10.34 5.18
C GLU A 71 -6.25 9.72 5.20
N HIS A 72 -6.43 8.60 4.51
CA HIS A 72 -7.69 7.84 4.53
C HIS A 72 -7.87 7.03 5.82
N ARG A 73 -6.89 7.01 6.70
CA ARG A 73 -6.91 6.25 7.95
C ARG A 73 -7.17 4.76 7.74
N ILE A 74 -6.59 4.19 6.68
CA ILE A 74 -6.74 2.78 6.37
C ILE A 74 -5.88 1.96 7.34
N PRO A 75 -6.46 1.02 8.11
CA PRO A 75 -5.66 0.15 8.98
C PRO A 75 -4.75 -0.77 8.18
N ILE A 76 -3.50 -0.89 8.61
CA ILE A 76 -2.51 -1.77 8.00
C ILE A 76 -2.07 -2.77 9.05
N SER A 77 -2.28 -4.05 8.78
CA SER A 77 -1.87 -5.15 9.65
C SER A 77 -0.71 -5.92 9.02
N VAL A 78 0.16 -6.44 9.85
CA VAL A 78 1.31 -7.24 9.42
C VAL A 78 1.31 -8.60 10.13
#